data_d3ced8818439cc1f78fd5c42d0ba9f5b
#
_entry.id   d3ced8818439cc1f78fd5c42d0ba9f5b
#
_cell.length_a   1.000
_cell.length_b   1.000
_cell.length_c   1.000
_cell.angle_alpha   90.00
_cell.angle_beta   90.00
_cell.angle_gamma   90.00
#
_symmetry.space_group_name_H-M   'P 1'
#
loop_
_entity.id
_entity.type
_entity.pdbx_description
1 polymer ?
#
loop_
_entity_poly.entity_id
_entity_poly.type
_entity_poly.pdbx_seq_one_letter_code
_entity_poly.pdbx_strand_id
1 'polypeptide(L)' 'MQKPHETLEALQQIRSKLDEARTLSQSLGTAEEPYSLELTLDTIIMGIDAQLGALEKAGEPDTA' A
#
# COMPACT_ATOMS: atom_id res chain seq x y z
N MET A 1 19.63 11.75 -2.76
CA MET A 1 19.41 10.32 -3.03
C MET A 1 18.82 9.67 -1.79
N GLN A 2 17.67 9.06 -1.94
CA GLN A 2 17.02 8.40 -0.81
C GLN A 2 17.63 7.04 -0.54
N LYS A 3 17.77 6.73 0.73
CA LYS A 3 18.20 5.40 1.11
C LYS A 3 17.03 4.44 0.97
N PRO A 4 17.32 3.18 0.62
CA PRO A 4 16.23 2.19 0.51
C PRO A 4 15.40 2.08 1.78
N HIS A 5 16.05 2.25 2.91
CA HIS A 5 15.38 2.22 4.20
C HIS A 5 14.33 3.31 4.32
N GLU A 6 14.65 4.53 3.87
CA GLU A 6 13.71 5.64 3.92
C GLU A 6 12.55 5.43 2.97
N THR A 7 12.85 4.88 1.80
CA THR A 7 11.81 4.56 0.84
C THR A 7 10.84 3.52 1.40
N LEU A 8 11.39 2.50 2.05
CA LEU A 8 10.57 1.46 2.65
C LEU A 8 9.64 2.05 3.72
N GLU A 9 10.18 2.90 4.57
CA GLU A 9 9.37 3.53 5.61
C GLU A 9 8.27 4.40 5.02
N ALA A 10 8.62 5.16 3.98
CA ALA A 10 7.63 6.02 3.35
C ALA A 10 6.49 5.19 2.76
N LEU A 11 6.83 4.10 2.10
CA LEU A 11 5.80 3.23 1.51
C LEU A 11 4.95 2.58 2.59
N GLN A 12 5.54 2.20 3.71
CA GLN A 12 4.77 1.64 4.81
C GLN A 12 3.78 2.65 5.37
N GLN A 13 4.19 3.91 5.48
CA GLN A 13 3.29 4.96 5.93
C GLN A 13 2.17 5.20 4.93
N ILE A 14 2.50 5.23 3.65
CA ILE A 14 1.49 5.40 2.62
C ILE A 14 0.47 4.27 2.68
N ARG A 15 0.96 3.05 2.81
CA ARG A 15 0.07 1.91 2.91
C ARG A 15 -0.86 2.01 4.12
N SER A 16 -0.32 2.44 5.25
CA SER A 16 -1.11 2.60 6.46
C SER A 16 -2.22 3.63 6.26
N LYS A 17 -1.88 4.76 5.60
CA LYS A 17 -2.89 5.79 5.33
C LYS A 17 -3.94 5.29 4.36
N LEU A 18 -3.53 4.51 3.38
CA LEU A 18 -4.48 3.94 2.43
C LEU A 18 -5.42 2.96 3.12
N ASP A 19 -4.90 2.20 4.06
CA ASP A 19 -5.72 1.26 4.82
C ASP A 19 -6.76 2.01 5.64
N GLU A 20 -6.37 3.12 6.26
CA GLU A 20 -7.31 3.96 6.98
C GLU A 20 -8.37 4.53 6.04
N ALA A 21 -7.94 4.99 4.87
CA ALA A 21 -8.86 5.53 3.90
C ALA A 21 -9.84 4.47 3.42
N ARG A 22 -9.36 3.25 3.23
CA ARG A 22 -10.22 2.15 2.82
C ARG A 22 -11.28 1.87 3.87
N THR A 23 -10.89 1.87 5.13
CA THR A 23 -11.83 1.66 6.22
C THR A 23 -12.88 2.77 6.25
N LEU A 24 -12.45 4.01 6.05
CA LEU A 24 -13.38 5.12 6.01
C LEU A 24 -14.34 5.00 4.83
N SER A 25 -13.85 4.55 3.70
CA SER A 25 -14.70 4.41 2.52
C SER A 25 -15.77 3.36 2.70
N GLN A 26 -15.50 2.36 3.52
CA GLN A 26 -16.50 1.34 3.80
C GLN A 26 -17.70 1.94 4.52
N SER A 27 -17.48 2.95 5.34
CA SER A 27 -18.57 3.58 6.08
C SER A 27 -19.45 4.45 5.19
N LEU A 28 -19.00 4.75 3.97
CA LEU A 28 -19.82 5.52 3.05
C LEU A 28 -20.93 4.70 2.40
N GLY A 29 -20.85 3.39 2.48
CA GLY A 29 -21.90 2.54 1.95
C GLY A 29 -22.03 2.57 0.44
N THR A 30 -20.95 2.78 -0.26
CA THR A 30 -20.98 2.90 -1.72
C THR A 30 -20.69 1.59 -2.43
N ALA A 31 -20.93 0.48 -1.76
CA ALA A 31 -20.56 -0.82 -2.30
C ALA A 31 -21.26 -1.17 -3.59
N GLU A 32 -22.38 -0.50 -3.87
CA GLU A 32 -23.15 -0.82 -5.06
C GLU A 32 -22.63 -0.17 -6.33
N GLU A 33 -21.70 0.76 -6.18
CA GLU A 33 -21.18 1.44 -7.35
C GLU A 33 -20.09 0.63 -8.03
N PRO A 34 -20.11 0.56 -9.37
CA PRO A 34 -19.09 -0.22 -10.07
C PRO A 34 -17.66 0.32 -9.85
N TYR A 35 -17.57 1.59 -9.52
CA TYR A 35 -16.26 2.21 -9.27
C TYR A 35 -16.16 2.63 -7.82
N SER A 36 -16.47 1.72 -6.93
CA SER A 36 -16.44 2.07 -5.52
C SER A 36 -15.03 2.50 -5.12
N LEU A 37 -14.99 3.46 -4.23
CA LEU A 37 -13.72 3.96 -3.71
C LEU A 37 -12.96 2.84 -3.00
N GLU A 38 -13.69 1.99 -2.32
CA GLU A 38 -13.06 0.87 -1.61
C GLU A 38 -12.29 -0.03 -2.57
N LEU A 39 -12.87 -0.33 -3.72
CA LEU A 39 -12.21 -1.17 -4.69
C LEU A 39 -10.97 -0.50 -5.25
N THR A 40 -11.07 0.78 -5.52
CA THR A 40 -9.92 1.54 -6.03
C THR A 40 -8.80 1.55 -5.01
N LEU A 41 -9.13 1.80 -3.75
CA LEU A 41 -8.11 1.81 -2.70
C LEU A 41 -7.49 0.43 -2.51
N ASP A 42 -8.30 -0.60 -2.59
CA ASP A 42 -7.79 -1.96 -2.46
C ASP A 42 -6.77 -2.27 -3.54
N THR A 43 -7.05 -1.84 -4.76
CA THR A 43 -6.10 -2.03 -5.86
C THR A 43 -4.80 -1.29 -5.62
N ILE A 44 -4.89 -0.06 -5.11
CA ILE A 44 -3.69 0.73 -4.80
C ILE A 44 -2.89 0.06 -3.69
N ILE A 45 -3.57 -0.43 -2.67
CA ILE A 45 -2.90 -1.09 -1.55
C ILE A 45 -2.15 -2.32 -2.05
N MET A 46 -2.76 -3.08 -2.94
CA MET A 46 -2.09 -4.24 -3.51
C MET A 46 -0.81 -3.84 -4.25
N GLY A 47 -0.87 -2.73 -4.98
CA GLY A 47 0.31 -2.23 -5.67
C GLY A 47 1.41 -1.81 -4.70
N ILE A 48 1.03 -1.14 -3.64
CA ILE A 48 2.01 -0.74 -2.61
C ILE A 48 2.61 -1.96 -1.95
N ASP A 49 1.78 -2.95 -1.62
CA ASP A 49 2.28 -4.17 -1.01
C ASP A 49 3.29 -4.88 -1.90
N ALA A 50 3.03 -4.89 -3.20
CA ALA A 50 3.97 -5.51 -4.14
C ALA A 50 5.30 -4.76 -4.14
N GLN A 51 5.25 -3.43 -4.09
CA GLN A 51 6.47 -2.64 -4.04
C GLN A 51 7.22 -2.84 -2.74
N LEU A 52 6.49 -2.92 -1.64
CA LEU A 52 7.13 -3.19 -0.35
C LEU A 52 7.84 -4.52 -0.36
N GLY A 53 7.19 -5.54 -0.89
CA GLY A 53 7.81 -6.85 -0.98
C GLY A 53 9.07 -6.83 -1.82
N ALA A 54 9.05 -6.11 -2.94
CA ALA A 54 10.21 -6.01 -3.79
C ALA A 54 11.37 -5.28 -3.10
N LEU A 55 11.05 -4.21 -2.37
CA LEU A 55 12.07 -3.45 -1.66
C LEU A 55 12.66 -4.25 -0.52
N GLU A 56 11.83 -4.97 0.22
CA GLU A 56 12.34 -5.80 1.29
C GLU A 56 13.28 -6.87 0.76
N LYS A 57 12.91 -7.45 -0.36
CA LYS A 57 13.74 -8.47 -0.99
C LYS A 57 15.05 -7.89 -1.46
N ALA A 58 14.98 -6.70 -2.06
CA ALA A 58 16.19 -6.04 -2.57
C ALA A 58 17.11 -5.60 -1.44
N GLY A 59 16.53 -5.26 -0.28
CA GLY A 59 17.30 -4.80 0.85
C GLY A 59 17.90 -5.91 1.69
N GLU A 60 17.49 -7.14 1.45
CA GLU A 60 18.04 -8.26 2.19
C GLU A 60 19.46 -8.56 1.73
N PRO A 61 20.37 -8.83 2.66
CA PRO A 61 21.68 -9.25 2.25
C PRO A 61 21.57 -10.56 1.50
N ASP A 62 22.38 -10.68 0.47
CA ASP A 62 22.39 -11.89 -0.31
C ASP A 62 23.15 -12.96 0.45
N THR A 63 22.42 -13.77 1.15
CA THR A 63 23.01 -14.80 1.98
C THR A 63 23.11 -16.13 1.26
N ALA A 64 22.84 -16.14 0.04
CA ALA A 64 22.86 -17.37 -0.72
C ALA A 64 24.20 -18.05 -0.69
#